data_a748eb1ff25e68103e098ea3769b5f0f
#
_entry.id   a748eb1ff25e68103e098ea3769b5f0f
#
_cell.length_a   1.000
_cell.length_b   1.000
_cell.length_c   1.000
_cell.angle_alpha   90.00
_cell.angle_beta   90.00
_cell.angle_gamma   90.00
#
_symmetry.space_group_name_H-M   'P 1'
#
loop_
_entity.id
_entity.type
_entity.pdbx_description
1 polymer ?
#
loop_
_entity_poly.entity_id
_entity_poly.type
_entity_poly.pdbx_seq_one_letter_code
_entity_poly.pdbx_strand_id
1 'polypeptide(L)'
;MALTDISHPTDIAMLTDLYELTMAQGLWESGKANEQGCFTAFYRDHPFGSAYAVMCGTAELPELVENLRFTPEDIDYLASLQAPAGGAMFKPAFLDYLRDFHAHVNIDAVPEGELVFPREPMVRVTGPALECQLLETALLNIVGFQTLVATKTARVVLAADGRPVAEFGLRRAQGPDGGLAVARASYVAGCSSTSNVLAGRRYGIPVFGTHAHSWVMSFDSELEAFRAFAKSSPKNCTLLIDTYDVREGCEHAITVAKEMEAVGERLSAIRIDSGDLAKLSKYVRGRFDAEGLPYVGISVSNDLDEYTIQSLLDQGAPIDSFGVGTKLATCYDQPALGGVYKLSARRASEADPWTPVVKLSEQPYKRTIPGVQRVRRYYDGFGGPVCDMIYDEDHLAGEGAARGKTLVAVNDAALVTDVSELEYRELLVPIVRDGSAVAPRESIQDARERCAWALDHLDAAFKRFLYPQTYVVGMEQGLAQVRDELVRKNMAAASAFPWAH
;
A
#
# COMPACT_ATOMS: atom_id res chain seq x y z
N MET A 1 -11.11 -1.56 -23.29
CA MET A 1 -9.85 -2.19 -22.80
C MET A 1 -10.00 -3.68 -23.01
N ALA A 2 -9.19 -4.27 -23.87
CA ALA A 2 -9.19 -5.72 -24.02
C ALA A 2 -8.61 -6.34 -22.73
N LEU A 3 -9.17 -7.48 -22.27
CA LEU A 3 -8.66 -8.19 -21.09
C LEU A 3 -7.17 -8.59 -21.23
N THR A 4 -6.58 -8.44 -22.40
CA THR A 4 -5.18 -8.70 -22.73
C THR A 4 -4.21 -7.61 -22.24
N ASP A 5 -4.69 -6.38 -21.93
CA ASP A 5 -3.84 -5.23 -21.58
C ASP A 5 -3.74 -4.99 -20.06
N ILE A 6 -4.15 -5.96 -19.27
CA ILE A 6 -4.12 -5.89 -17.79
C ILE A 6 -2.70 -5.75 -17.23
N SER A 7 -1.68 -6.03 -18.01
CA SER A 7 -0.30 -6.10 -17.53
C SER A 7 0.54 -4.84 -17.77
N HIS A 8 0.16 -3.99 -18.73
CA HIS A 8 0.81 -2.73 -19.06
C HIS A 8 -0.22 -1.83 -19.71
N PRO A 9 -0.84 -0.89 -18.97
CA PRO A 9 -1.68 0.11 -19.61
C PRO A 9 -0.80 0.93 -20.56
N THR A 10 -1.00 0.73 -21.87
CA THR A 10 -0.33 1.52 -22.91
C THR A 10 -0.73 3.00 -22.84
N ASP A 11 -1.84 3.29 -22.14
CA ASP A 11 -2.48 4.59 -22.06
C ASP A 11 -2.33 5.20 -20.67
N ILE A 12 -1.17 5.00 -20.01
CA ILE A 12 -0.97 5.44 -18.62
C ILE A 12 -1.07 6.97 -18.47
N ALA A 13 -0.72 7.74 -19.49
CA ALA A 13 -0.86 9.20 -19.49
C ALA A 13 -2.32 9.65 -19.45
N MET A 14 -3.25 8.81 -19.94
CA MET A 14 -4.69 9.07 -19.90
C MET A 14 -5.35 8.59 -18.61
N LEU A 15 -4.63 7.87 -17.74
CA LEU A 15 -5.08 7.51 -16.38
C LEU A 15 -4.90 8.71 -15.44
N THR A 16 -5.64 9.78 -15.72
CA THR A 16 -5.57 11.04 -14.98
C THR A 16 -6.94 11.69 -14.87
N ASP A 17 -7.11 12.56 -13.89
CA ASP A 17 -8.30 13.39 -13.78
C ASP A 17 -8.22 14.58 -14.77
N LEU A 18 -9.33 14.96 -15.36
CA LEU A 18 -9.39 16.02 -16.38
C LEU A 18 -8.75 17.34 -15.90
N TYR A 19 -8.88 17.67 -14.63
CA TYR A 19 -8.33 18.92 -14.10
C TYR A 19 -6.79 18.99 -14.19
N GLU A 20 -6.10 17.87 -14.20
CA GLU A 20 -4.65 17.80 -14.39
C GLU A 20 -4.25 18.33 -15.76
N LEU A 21 -4.96 17.89 -16.82
CA LEU A 21 -4.72 18.33 -18.19
C LEU A 21 -5.13 19.80 -18.39
N THR A 22 -6.24 20.24 -17.79
CA THR A 22 -6.67 21.65 -17.90
C THR A 22 -5.73 22.58 -17.13
N MET A 23 -5.21 22.17 -15.98
CA MET A 23 -4.17 22.92 -15.24
C MET A 23 -2.84 22.91 -16.02
N ALA A 24 -2.44 21.77 -16.60
CA ALA A 24 -1.26 21.66 -17.43
C ALA A 24 -1.31 22.65 -18.60
N GLN A 25 -2.44 22.73 -19.34
CA GLN A 25 -2.64 23.77 -20.35
C GLN A 25 -2.51 25.19 -19.77
N GLY A 26 -3.09 25.44 -18.62
CA GLY A 26 -3.00 26.74 -17.95
C GLY A 26 -1.57 27.12 -17.56
N LEU A 27 -0.78 26.19 -17.03
CA LEU A 27 0.63 26.39 -16.74
C LEU A 27 1.45 26.64 -18.00
N TRP A 28 1.19 25.86 -19.06
CA TRP A 28 1.85 26.01 -20.35
C TRP A 28 1.57 27.39 -20.97
N GLU A 29 0.31 27.83 -21.03
CA GLU A 29 -0.08 29.14 -21.57
C GLU A 29 0.47 30.34 -20.79
N SER A 30 0.58 30.20 -19.48
CA SER A 30 1.13 31.24 -18.61
C SER A 30 2.67 31.31 -18.56
N GLY A 31 3.35 30.46 -19.36
CA GLY A 31 4.79 30.38 -19.40
C GLY A 31 5.43 29.74 -18.15
N LYS A 32 4.64 29.03 -17.34
CA LYS A 32 5.07 28.41 -16.08
C LYS A 32 5.34 26.90 -16.19
N ALA A 33 5.23 26.35 -17.39
CA ALA A 33 5.43 24.90 -17.58
C ALA A 33 6.79 24.40 -17.05
N ASN A 34 7.83 25.19 -17.24
CA ASN A 34 9.22 24.89 -16.85
C ASN A 34 9.63 25.46 -15.47
N GLU A 35 8.75 26.23 -14.79
CA GLU A 35 9.00 26.57 -13.37
C GLU A 35 9.10 25.25 -12.57
N GLN A 36 10.03 25.21 -11.62
CA GLN A 36 10.23 23.97 -10.85
C GLN A 36 9.26 23.87 -9.69
N GLY A 37 8.66 22.71 -9.52
CA GLY A 37 7.78 22.35 -8.40
C GLY A 37 8.40 21.26 -7.52
N CYS A 38 8.16 21.34 -6.23
CA CYS A 38 8.36 20.24 -5.30
C CYS A 38 7.02 19.81 -4.75
N PHE A 39 6.60 18.59 -5.04
CA PHE A 39 5.36 18.01 -4.58
C PHE A 39 5.62 16.85 -3.63
N THR A 40 4.75 16.69 -2.66
CA THR A 40 4.87 15.64 -1.66
C THR A 40 3.57 14.86 -1.55
N ALA A 41 3.66 13.53 -1.69
CA ALA A 41 2.57 12.61 -1.39
C ALA A 41 2.66 12.14 0.05
N PHE A 42 1.55 12.18 0.78
CA PHE A 42 1.41 11.71 2.15
C PHE A 42 -0.05 11.35 2.45
N TYR A 43 -0.31 10.65 3.56
CA TYR A 43 -1.67 10.43 4.06
C TYR A 43 -1.89 11.15 5.40
N ARG A 44 -3.17 11.33 5.81
CA ARG A 44 -3.51 12.18 6.95
C ARG A 44 -3.90 11.41 8.20
N ASP A 45 -4.65 10.35 8.03
CA ASP A 45 -5.34 9.66 9.11
C ASP A 45 -4.89 8.20 9.16
N HIS A 46 -4.82 7.64 10.35
CA HIS A 46 -4.40 6.27 10.60
C HIS A 46 -5.34 5.25 9.93
N PRO A 47 -4.89 4.45 8.96
CA PRO A 47 -5.74 3.46 8.32
C PRO A 47 -6.14 2.36 9.32
N PHE A 48 -7.39 1.94 9.30
CA PHE A 48 -7.96 0.90 10.18
C PHE A 48 -7.78 1.18 11.68
N GLY A 49 -7.54 2.44 12.08
CA GLY A 49 -7.14 2.77 13.45
C GLY A 49 -5.75 2.23 13.86
N SER A 50 -4.91 1.87 12.89
CA SER A 50 -3.53 1.42 13.09
C SER A 50 -2.62 2.59 13.45
N ALA A 51 -1.55 2.38 14.21
CA ALA A 51 -0.55 3.42 14.44
C ALA A 51 0.34 3.71 13.21
N TYR A 52 0.39 2.81 12.24
CA TYR A 52 1.28 2.85 11.09
C TYR A 52 0.57 2.42 9.80
N ALA A 53 1.19 2.67 8.67
CA ALA A 53 0.92 2.00 7.41
C ALA A 53 2.20 1.33 6.87
N VAL A 54 2.04 0.32 6.00
CA VAL A 54 3.15 -0.37 5.32
C VAL A 54 3.26 0.18 3.92
N MET A 55 4.40 0.82 3.61
CA MET A 55 4.65 1.41 2.30
C MET A 55 4.66 0.36 1.19
N CYS A 56 3.89 0.60 0.13
CA CYS A 56 3.86 -0.27 -1.04
C CYS A 56 3.43 0.52 -2.30
N GLY A 57 3.81 0.04 -3.49
CA GLY A 57 3.49 0.66 -4.78
C GLY A 57 4.58 1.57 -5.35
N THR A 58 5.61 1.94 -4.58
CA THR A 58 6.70 2.83 -5.06
C THR A 58 7.62 2.18 -6.08
N ALA A 59 7.77 0.87 -6.06
CA ALA A 59 8.54 0.14 -7.07
C ALA A 59 7.92 0.19 -8.49
N GLU A 60 6.67 0.64 -8.62
CA GLU A 60 6.00 0.81 -9.93
C GLU A 60 6.12 2.24 -10.48
N LEU A 61 6.54 3.22 -9.66
CA LEU A 61 6.65 4.62 -10.07
C LEU A 61 7.71 4.89 -11.17
N PRO A 62 8.88 4.22 -11.20
CA PRO A 62 9.79 4.39 -12.32
C PRO A 62 9.17 3.98 -13.66
N GLU A 63 8.46 2.85 -13.71
CA GLU A 63 7.75 2.39 -14.92
C GLU A 63 6.62 3.36 -15.31
N LEU A 64 5.90 3.92 -14.34
CA LEU A 64 4.91 4.97 -14.57
C LEU A 64 5.54 6.17 -15.29
N VAL A 65 6.66 6.70 -14.78
CA VAL A 65 7.31 7.90 -15.33
C VAL A 65 7.90 7.64 -16.72
N GLU A 66 8.59 6.52 -16.90
CA GLU A 66 9.20 6.14 -18.18
C GLU A 66 8.17 5.93 -19.30
N ASN A 67 6.94 5.54 -18.95
CA ASN A 67 5.84 5.32 -19.88
C ASN A 67 4.82 6.47 -19.94
N LEU A 68 5.05 7.58 -19.23
CA LEU A 68 4.16 8.74 -19.25
C LEU A 68 4.32 9.51 -20.58
N ARG A 69 3.60 9.05 -21.60
CA ARG A 69 3.61 9.58 -22.98
C ARG A 69 2.23 9.55 -23.56
N PHE A 70 1.91 10.56 -24.37
CA PHE A 70 0.63 10.63 -25.10
C PHE A 70 0.78 10.03 -26.49
N THR A 71 -0.04 9.03 -26.80
CA THR A 71 -0.09 8.43 -28.14
C THR A 71 -0.79 9.36 -29.13
N PRO A 72 -0.64 9.16 -30.44
CA PRO A 72 -1.43 9.90 -31.44
C PRO A 72 -2.94 9.77 -31.21
N GLU A 73 -3.41 8.60 -30.79
CA GLU A 73 -4.81 8.30 -30.49
C GLU A 73 -5.30 9.10 -29.27
N ASP A 74 -4.45 9.26 -28.23
CA ASP A 74 -4.74 10.09 -27.05
C ASP A 74 -4.91 11.55 -27.47
N ILE A 75 -4.01 12.06 -28.29
CA ILE A 75 -4.04 13.43 -28.79
C ILE A 75 -5.31 13.69 -29.63
N ASP A 76 -5.67 12.74 -30.51
CA ASP A 76 -6.90 12.84 -31.32
C ASP A 76 -8.15 12.83 -30.43
N TYR A 77 -8.17 12.01 -29.38
CA TYR A 77 -9.25 12.01 -28.40
C TYR A 77 -9.33 13.35 -27.65
N LEU A 78 -8.22 13.86 -27.10
CA LEU A 78 -8.18 15.15 -26.42
C LEU A 78 -8.61 16.30 -27.33
N ALA A 79 -8.24 16.28 -28.62
CA ALA A 79 -8.66 17.26 -29.61
C ALA A 79 -10.18 17.24 -29.87
N SER A 80 -10.84 16.09 -29.69
CA SER A 80 -12.27 15.92 -29.88
C SER A 80 -13.12 16.49 -28.74
N LEU A 81 -12.51 16.71 -27.54
CA LEU A 81 -13.23 17.16 -26.36
C LEU A 81 -13.74 18.60 -26.49
N GLN A 82 -14.99 18.81 -26.10
CA GLN A 82 -15.65 20.12 -26.16
C GLN A 82 -15.78 20.72 -24.76
N ALA A 83 -15.51 22.02 -24.65
CA ALA A 83 -15.77 22.74 -23.42
C ALA A 83 -17.30 22.87 -23.16
N PRO A 84 -17.75 22.90 -21.88
CA PRO A 84 -19.19 23.05 -21.56
C PRO A 84 -19.87 24.28 -22.20
N ALA A 85 -19.12 25.35 -22.41
CA ALA A 85 -19.60 26.58 -23.07
C ALA A 85 -19.51 26.53 -24.61
N GLY A 86 -19.07 25.40 -25.18
CA GLY A 86 -18.84 25.21 -26.63
C GLY A 86 -17.40 25.52 -27.03
N GLY A 87 -16.98 24.95 -28.16
CA GLY A 87 -15.61 25.03 -28.68
C GLY A 87 -14.68 23.98 -28.12
N ALA A 88 -13.48 23.85 -28.73
CA ALA A 88 -12.46 22.89 -28.28
C ALA A 88 -12.02 23.14 -26.84
N MET A 89 -11.89 22.06 -26.07
CA MET A 89 -11.42 22.16 -24.66
C MET A 89 -9.93 22.45 -24.60
N PHE A 90 -9.14 21.84 -25.47
CA PHE A 90 -7.70 22.01 -25.54
C PHE A 90 -7.27 22.76 -26.80
N LYS A 91 -6.26 23.62 -26.66
CA LYS A 91 -5.70 24.38 -27.78
C LYS A 91 -4.80 23.49 -28.64
N PRO A 92 -4.83 23.61 -29.97
CA PRO A 92 -3.98 22.81 -30.87
C PRO A 92 -2.48 22.86 -30.50
N ALA A 93 -1.96 24.05 -30.16
CA ALA A 93 -0.56 24.22 -29.78
C ALA A 93 -0.19 23.52 -28.48
N PHE A 94 -1.12 23.37 -27.53
CA PHE A 94 -0.90 22.57 -26.31
C PHE A 94 -0.93 21.07 -26.64
N LEU A 95 -1.81 20.63 -27.53
CA LEU A 95 -1.83 19.24 -28.00
C LEU A 95 -0.55 18.88 -28.76
N ASP A 96 0.01 19.83 -29.53
CA ASP A 96 1.31 19.65 -30.18
C ASP A 96 2.45 19.51 -29.13
N TYR A 97 2.41 20.28 -28.05
CA TYR A 97 3.33 20.10 -26.90
C TYR A 97 3.21 18.70 -26.27
N LEU A 98 1.99 18.18 -26.09
CA LEU A 98 1.79 16.85 -25.51
C LEU A 98 2.28 15.70 -26.43
N ARG A 99 2.33 15.88 -27.75
CA ARG A 99 2.86 14.86 -28.68
C ARG A 99 4.32 14.53 -28.42
N ASP A 100 5.12 15.54 -28.05
CA ASP A 100 6.55 15.40 -27.78
C ASP A 100 6.85 15.29 -26.27
N PHE A 101 5.79 15.08 -25.46
CA PHE A 101 5.91 15.07 -24.01
C PHE A 101 6.72 13.88 -23.50
N HIS A 102 7.69 14.16 -22.64
CA HIS A 102 8.44 13.22 -21.83
C HIS A 102 8.61 13.83 -20.45
N ALA A 103 8.52 13.01 -19.41
CA ALA A 103 8.68 13.49 -18.05
C ALA A 103 10.18 13.58 -17.67
N HIS A 104 10.60 14.74 -17.15
CA HIS A 104 11.96 15.03 -16.65
C HIS A 104 11.97 15.25 -15.14
N VAL A 105 11.15 14.48 -14.43
CA VAL A 105 10.99 14.60 -12.98
C VAL A 105 12.01 13.76 -12.23
N ASN A 106 12.27 14.16 -10.98
CA ASN A 106 12.99 13.38 -10.00
C ASN A 106 12.01 12.87 -8.95
N ILE A 107 12.13 11.62 -8.54
CA ILE A 107 11.32 11.04 -7.46
C ILE A 107 12.24 10.44 -6.40
N ASP A 108 12.01 10.88 -5.16
CA ASP A 108 12.51 10.23 -3.96
C ASP A 108 11.31 9.61 -3.22
N ALA A 109 11.43 8.37 -2.79
CA ALA A 109 10.35 7.65 -2.13
C ALA A 109 10.83 6.81 -0.97
N VAL A 110 9.94 6.55 -0.02
CA VAL A 110 10.16 5.56 1.02
C VAL A 110 10.15 4.17 0.37
N PRO A 111 11.14 3.30 0.64
CA PRO A 111 11.19 1.94 0.10
C PRO A 111 9.97 1.11 0.52
N GLU A 112 9.53 0.20 -0.36
CA GLU A 112 8.44 -0.71 -0.04
C GLU A 112 8.75 -1.62 1.15
N GLY A 113 7.74 -1.95 1.93
CA GLY A 113 7.89 -2.71 3.17
C GLY A 113 8.29 -1.87 4.37
N GLU A 114 8.72 -0.61 4.20
CA GLU A 114 8.99 0.29 5.30
C GLU A 114 7.68 0.74 5.97
N LEU A 115 7.74 1.02 7.27
CA LEU A 115 6.60 1.63 7.96
C LEU A 115 6.56 3.13 7.68
N VAL A 116 5.37 3.67 7.49
CA VAL A 116 5.12 5.09 7.29
C VAL A 116 4.00 5.56 8.21
N PHE A 117 4.07 6.83 8.62
CA PHE A 117 3.14 7.42 9.59
C PHE A 117 2.41 8.62 8.98
N PRO A 118 1.25 9.05 9.55
CA PRO A 118 0.50 10.17 9.02
C PRO A 118 1.34 11.43 8.92
N ARG A 119 1.19 12.16 7.81
CA ARG A 119 1.80 13.46 7.52
C ARG A 119 3.23 13.45 7.02
N GLU A 120 3.97 12.38 7.18
CA GLU A 120 5.31 12.31 6.62
C GLU A 120 5.29 12.10 5.10
N PRO A 121 6.24 12.65 4.36
CA PRO A 121 6.37 12.44 2.93
C PRO A 121 6.68 10.98 2.61
N MET A 122 5.76 10.31 1.92
CA MET A 122 5.92 8.97 1.37
C MET A 122 6.68 9.00 0.05
N VAL A 123 6.35 10.01 -0.78
CA VAL A 123 6.96 10.27 -2.09
C VAL A 123 7.15 11.76 -2.24
N ARG A 124 8.32 12.18 -2.70
CA ARG A 124 8.64 13.54 -3.11
C ARG A 124 8.95 13.56 -4.60
N VAL A 125 8.27 14.43 -5.34
CA VAL A 125 8.47 14.64 -6.78
C VAL A 125 8.98 16.05 -6.98
N THR A 126 10.10 16.21 -7.72
CA THR A 126 10.64 17.52 -8.09
C THR A 126 10.94 17.57 -9.59
N GLY A 127 10.71 18.73 -10.21
CA GLY A 127 10.92 18.93 -11.63
C GLY A 127 10.03 20.03 -12.19
N PRO A 128 9.89 20.12 -13.53
CA PRO A 128 8.97 21.06 -14.15
C PRO A 128 7.55 20.92 -13.59
N ALA A 129 6.97 22.03 -13.15
CA ALA A 129 5.71 22.04 -12.40
C ALA A 129 4.55 21.37 -13.14
N LEU A 130 4.49 21.55 -14.46
CA LEU A 130 3.50 20.91 -15.31
C LEU A 130 3.65 19.38 -15.26
N GLU A 131 4.87 18.87 -15.39
CA GLU A 131 5.16 17.45 -15.41
C GLU A 131 4.88 16.79 -14.04
N CYS A 132 5.32 17.45 -12.96
CA CYS A 132 5.00 17.00 -11.60
C CYS A 132 3.48 16.93 -11.36
N GLN A 133 2.71 17.87 -11.90
CA GLN A 133 1.27 17.92 -11.74
C GLN A 133 0.57 16.74 -12.41
N LEU A 134 0.99 16.35 -13.61
CA LEU A 134 0.38 15.23 -14.36
C LEU A 134 0.55 13.85 -13.68
N LEU A 135 1.44 13.74 -12.69
CA LEU A 135 1.65 12.49 -11.95
C LEU A 135 0.65 12.26 -10.80
N GLU A 136 -0.07 13.30 -10.32
CA GLU A 136 -0.86 13.23 -9.07
C GLU A 136 -1.79 12.02 -9.06
N THR A 137 -2.67 11.90 -10.04
CA THR A 137 -3.73 10.88 -10.04
C THR A 137 -3.18 9.46 -10.09
N ALA A 138 -2.30 9.17 -11.05
CA ALA A 138 -1.75 7.82 -11.21
C ALA A 138 -0.87 7.40 -10.02
N LEU A 139 -0.01 8.31 -9.52
CA LEU A 139 0.83 8.08 -8.36
C LEU A 139 0.00 7.76 -7.12
N LEU A 140 -1.02 8.58 -6.82
CA LEU A 140 -1.88 8.36 -5.65
C LEU A 140 -2.70 7.08 -5.76
N ASN A 141 -3.17 6.74 -6.98
CA ASN A 141 -3.91 5.50 -7.22
C ASN A 141 -3.04 4.27 -6.92
N ILE A 142 -1.83 4.24 -7.45
CA ILE A 142 -0.89 3.11 -7.28
C ILE A 142 -0.45 2.99 -5.81
N VAL A 143 0.14 4.06 -5.26
CA VAL A 143 0.73 4.04 -3.92
C VAL A 143 -0.34 3.95 -2.83
N GLY A 144 -1.46 4.67 -2.99
CA GLY A 144 -2.53 4.69 -1.99
C GLY A 144 -3.19 3.34 -1.81
N PHE A 145 -3.54 2.66 -2.90
CA PHE A 145 -4.21 1.36 -2.84
C PHE A 145 -3.26 0.26 -2.31
N GLN A 146 -2.05 0.16 -2.86
CA GLN A 146 -1.12 -0.89 -2.44
C GLN A 146 -0.66 -0.71 -0.99
N THR A 147 -0.42 0.52 -0.54
CA THR A 147 -0.11 0.82 0.87
C THR A 147 -1.26 0.44 1.80
N LEU A 148 -2.50 0.71 1.39
CA LEU A 148 -3.67 0.34 2.19
C LEU A 148 -3.82 -1.19 2.31
N VAL A 149 -3.68 -1.93 1.20
CA VAL A 149 -3.73 -3.41 1.18
C VAL A 149 -2.58 -4.00 2.01
N ALA A 150 -1.35 -3.51 1.85
CA ALA A 150 -0.21 -3.97 2.63
C ALA A 150 -0.44 -3.76 4.14
N THR A 151 -1.00 -2.61 4.52
CA THR A 151 -1.32 -2.31 5.92
C THR A 151 -2.38 -3.25 6.48
N LYS A 152 -3.48 -3.49 5.75
CA LYS A 152 -4.51 -4.47 6.14
C LYS A 152 -3.92 -5.86 6.29
N THR A 153 -3.09 -6.25 5.33
CA THR A 153 -2.41 -7.56 5.34
C THR A 153 -1.48 -7.71 6.53
N ALA A 154 -0.64 -6.71 6.85
CA ALA A 154 0.25 -6.75 8.00
C ALA A 154 -0.52 -6.99 9.31
N ARG A 155 -1.70 -6.38 9.48
CA ARG A 155 -2.58 -6.62 10.64
C ARG A 155 -3.11 -8.04 10.68
N VAL A 156 -3.54 -8.58 9.53
CA VAL A 156 -4.02 -9.96 9.40
C VAL A 156 -2.92 -10.97 9.71
N VAL A 157 -1.72 -10.76 9.18
CA VAL A 157 -0.54 -11.61 9.42
C VAL A 157 -0.11 -11.55 10.88
N LEU A 158 -0.12 -10.37 11.48
CA LEU A 158 0.17 -10.21 12.90
C LEU A 158 -0.83 -10.98 13.78
N ALA A 159 -2.13 -10.90 13.46
CA ALA A 159 -3.18 -11.66 14.14
C ALA A 159 -3.01 -13.18 14.02
N ALA A 160 -2.42 -13.65 12.92
CA ALA A 160 -2.21 -15.09 12.67
C ALA A 160 -1.10 -15.70 13.55
N ASP A 161 -0.35 -14.88 14.29
CA ASP A 161 0.64 -15.32 15.29
C ASP A 161 1.61 -16.37 14.73
N GLY A 162 2.29 -16.02 13.62
CA GLY A 162 3.28 -16.87 12.94
C GLY A 162 2.69 -17.95 12.03
N ARG A 163 1.37 -18.14 11.98
CA ARG A 163 0.73 -19.10 11.08
C ARG A 163 0.66 -18.54 9.66
N PRO A 164 0.85 -19.40 8.63
CA PRO A 164 0.73 -18.96 7.24
C PRO A 164 -0.64 -18.35 6.92
N VAL A 165 -0.63 -17.23 6.19
CA VAL A 165 -1.81 -16.59 5.64
C VAL A 165 -1.70 -16.65 4.11
N ALA A 166 -2.70 -17.24 3.44
CA ALA A 166 -2.84 -17.25 1.99
C ALA A 166 -3.84 -16.19 1.54
N GLU A 167 -3.47 -15.39 0.53
CA GLU A 167 -4.36 -14.40 -0.07
C GLU A 167 -5.32 -15.09 -1.06
N PHE A 168 -6.65 -15.01 -0.82
CA PHE A 168 -7.71 -15.64 -1.60
C PHE A 168 -8.74 -14.65 -2.17
N GLY A 169 -8.38 -13.39 -2.29
CA GLY A 169 -9.31 -12.31 -2.59
C GLY A 169 -9.52 -11.98 -4.07
N LEU A 170 -8.77 -12.58 -5.02
CA LEU A 170 -8.80 -12.23 -6.44
C LEU A 170 -10.23 -12.04 -7.00
N ARG A 171 -11.14 -12.99 -6.74
CA ARG A 171 -12.52 -12.95 -7.26
C ARG A 171 -13.39 -11.84 -6.63
N ARG A 172 -12.89 -11.14 -5.62
CA ARG A 172 -13.57 -10.05 -4.89
C ARG A 172 -12.88 -8.71 -5.06
N ALA A 173 -11.67 -8.69 -5.65
CA ALA A 173 -10.93 -7.47 -5.90
C ALA A 173 -11.65 -6.54 -6.90
N GLN A 174 -11.37 -5.24 -6.80
CA GLN A 174 -11.90 -4.23 -7.71
C GLN A 174 -11.07 -4.22 -8.99
N GLY A 175 -11.52 -4.99 -9.96
CA GLY A 175 -10.86 -5.17 -11.26
C GLY A 175 -9.71 -6.19 -11.24
N PRO A 176 -9.29 -6.66 -12.42
CA PRO A 176 -8.20 -7.63 -12.56
C PRO A 176 -6.83 -7.06 -12.17
N ASP A 177 -6.58 -5.80 -12.46
CA ASP A 177 -5.41 -5.01 -12.06
C ASP A 177 -5.37 -4.83 -10.54
N GLY A 178 -6.51 -4.48 -9.92
CA GLY A 178 -6.64 -4.47 -8.46
C GLY A 178 -6.32 -5.83 -7.83
N GLY A 179 -6.73 -6.95 -8.46
CA GLY A 179 -6.38 -8.30 -8.02
C GLY A 179 -4.89 -8.62 -8.09
N LEU A 180 -4.17 -8.06 -9.07
CA LEU A 180 -2.70 -8.17 -9.16
C LEU A 180 -2.02 -7.34 -8.06
N ALA A 181 -2.45 -6.10 -7.89
CA ALA A 181 -1.93 -5.20 -6.85
C ALA A 181 -2.16 -5.76 -5.44
N VAL A 182 -3.35 -6.35 -5.17
CA VAL A 182 -3.66 -7.05 -3.91
C VAL A 182 -2.67 -8.18 -3.66
N ALA A 183 -2.48 -9.09 -4.62
CA ALA A 183 -1.58 -10.23 -4.43
C ALA A 183 -0.14 -9.77 -4.14
N ARG A 184 0.33 -8.74 -4.87
CA ARG A 184 1.66 -8.16 -4.68
C ARG A 184 1.83 -7.52 -3.30
N ALA A 185 0.95 -6.59 -2.95
CA ALA A 185 1.00 -5.87 -1.68
C ALA A 185 0.84 -6.81 -0.47
N SER A 186 -0.02 -7.83 -0.60
CA SER A 186 -0.20 -8.84 0.45
C SER A 186 1.06 -9.68 0.67
N TYR A 187 1.78 -10.01 -0.40
CA TYR A 187 3.03 -10.75 -0.27
C TYR A 187 4.13 -9.92 0.40
N VAL A 188 4.27 -8.64 0.03
CA VAL A 188 5.18 -7.71 0.70
C VAL A 188 4.89 -7.65 2.21
N ALA A 189 3.62 -7.58 2.58
CA ALA A 189 3.19 -7.45 3.98
C ALA A 189 3.06 -8.77 4.75
N GLY A 190 3.54 -9.89 4.19
CA GLY A 190 3.73 -11.14 4.94
C GLY A 190 2.84 -12.30 4.58
N CYS A 191 1.87 -12.20 3.65
CA CYS A 191 1.17 -13.39 3.16
C CYS A 191 2.16 -14.42 2.60
N SER A 192 1.95 -15.70 2.90
CA SER A 192 2.83 -16.79 2.45
C SER A 192 2.65 -17.14 0.99
N SER A 193 1.46 -16.89 0.43
CA SER A 193 1.07 -17.27 -0.91
C SER A 193 -0.15 -16.51 -1.39
N THR A 194 -0.46 -16.60 -2.68
CA THR A 194 -1.69 -16.10 -3.29
C THR A 194 -2.36 -17.21 -4.11
N SER A 195 -3.68 -17.11 -4.29
CA SER A 195 -4.41 -17.94 -5.26
C SER A 195 -4.33 -17.40 -6.69
N ASN A 196 -3.76 -16.22 -6.89
CA ASN A 196 -3.66 -15.54 -8.18
C ASN A 196 -2.49 -16.08 -9.00
N VAL A 197 -2.79 -16.99 -9.93
CA VAL A 197 -1.78 -17.65 -10.79
C VAL A 197 -0.99 -16.64 -11.63
N LEU A 198 -1.64 -15.55 -12.10
CA LEU A 198 -0.97 -14.52 -12.88
C LEU A 198 0.02 -13.73 -12.02
N ALA A 199 -0.35 -13.40 -10.78
CA ALA A 199 0.53 -12.73 -9.83
C ALA A 199 1.73 -13.64 -9.47
N GLY A 200 1.49 -14.94 -9.27
CA GLY A 200 2.56 -15.91 -9.06
C GLY A 200 3.59 -15.90 -10.18
N ARG A 201 3.13 -15.94 -11.44
CA ARG A 201 4.00 -15.89 -12.62
C ARG A 201 4.75 -14.54 -12.75
N ARG A 202 4.04 -13.42 -12.50
CA ARG A 202 4.59 -12.07 -12.73
C ARG A 202 5.60 -11.67 -11.65
N TYR A 203 5.31 -11.99 -10.39
CA TYR A 203 6.08 -11.52 -9.24
C TYR A 203 6.88 -12.61 -8.52
N GLY A 204 6.78 -13.86 -8.95
CA GLY A 204 7.45 -14.99 -8.27
C GLY A 204 6.82 -15.35 -6.92
N ILE A 205 5.57 -14.96 -6.67
CA ILE A 205 4.85 -15.27 -5.43
C ILE A 205 4.45 -16.75 -5.43
N PRO A 206 4.65 -17.50 -4.33
CA PRO A 206 4.15 -18.86 -4.20
C PRO A 206 2.64 -18.92 -4.43
N VAL A 207 2.20 -19.84 -5.28
CA VAL A 207 0.78 -20.04 -5.57
C VAL A 207 0.25 -21.19 -4.74
N PHE A 208 -0.86 -20.96 -4.05
CA PHE A 208 -1.54 -21.97 -3.26
C PHE A 208 -3.05 -21.93 -3.51
N GLY A 209 -3.67 -23.10 -3.48
CA GLY A 209 -5.11 -23.25 -3.63
C GLY A 209 -5.51 -24.70 -3.36
N THR A 210 -6.81 -24.88 -3.13
CA THR A 210 -7.43 -26.18 -2.91
C THR A 210 -8.54 -26.39 -3.94
N HIS A 211 -9.48 -27.29 -3.71
CA HIS A 211 -10.70 -27.37 -4.51
C HIS A 211 -11.84 -26.52 -3.91
N ALA A 212 -12.88 -26.31 -4.68
CA ALA A 212 -14.11 -25.63 -4.26
C ALA A 212 -15.24 -26.65 -3.98
N HIS A 213 -16.35 -26.20 -3.36
CA HIS A 213 -17.56 -27.04 -3.14
C HIS A 213 -18.09 -27.64 -4.45
N SER A 214 -18.01 -26.91 -5.57
CA SER A 214 -18.43 -27.41 -6.89
C SER A 214 -17.70 -28.68 -7.34
N TRP A 215 -16.43 -28.86 -6.91
CA TRP A 215 -15.71 -30.10 -7.14
C TRP A 215 -16.40 -31.29 -6.44
N VAL A 216 -16.71 -31.13 -5.16
CA VAL A 216 -17.40 -32.19 -4.38
C VAL A 216 -18.76 -32.47 -4.99
N MET A 217 -19.53 -31.44 -5.34
CA MET A 217 -20.86 -31.53 -5.93
C MET A 217 -20.88 -32.15 -7.34
N SER A 218 -19.76 -32.27 -8.00
CA SER A 218 -19.65 -32.91 -9.36
C SER A 218 -19.46 -34.42 -9.32
N PHE A 219 -19.44 -35.01 -8.14
CA PHE A 219 -19.36 -36.47 -7.93
C PHE A 219 -20.63 -37.02 -7.27
N ASP A 220 -20.85 -38.32 -7.38
CA ASP A 220 -22.00 -39.01 -6.79
C ASP A 220 -21.94 -39.04 -5.25
N SER A 221 -20.73 -38.93 -4.68
CA SER A 221 -20.49 -38.84 -3.24
C SER A 221 -19.26 -37.97 -2.90
N GLU A 222 -19.27 -37.38 -1.71
CA GLU A 222 -18.15 -36.63 -1.19
C GLU A 222 -16.88 -37.47 -1.04
N LEU A 223 -17.02 -38.70 -0.58
CA LEU A 223 -15.89 -39.63 -0.44
C LEU A 223 -15.22 -39.91 -1.80
N GLU A 224 -16.03 -40.13 -2.85
CA GLU A 224 -15.52 -40.30 -4.21
C GLU A 224 -14.77 -39.06 -4.72
N ALA A 225 -15.33 -37.86 -4.49
CA ALA A 225 -14.69 -36.60 -4.83
C ALA A 225 -13.33 -36.45 -4.13
N PHE A 226 -13.23 -36.80 -2.84
CA PHE A 226 -12.00 -36.70 -2.06
C PHE A 226 -10.94 -37.72 -2.56
N ARG A 227 -11.32 -38.96 -2.85
CA ARG A 227 -10.44 -39.94 -3.46
C ARG A 227 -9.91 -39.50 -4.83
N ALA A 228 -10.78 -38.93 -5.65
CA ALA A 228 -10.40 -38.42 -6.96
C ALA A 228 -9.41 -37.24 -6.83
N PHE A 229 -9.62 -36.32 -5.88
CA PHE A 229 -8.69 -35.24 -5.63
C PHE A 229 -7.35 -35.68 -5.08
N ALA A 230 -7.35 -36.59 -4.11
CA ALA A 230 -6.13 -37.18 -3.56
C ALA A 230 -5.29 -37.90 -4.63
N LYS A 231 -5.94 -38.64 -5.57
CA LYS A 231 -5.28 -39.27 -6.70
C LYS A 231 -4.67 -38.29 -7.70
N SER A 232 -5.36 -37.18 -7.98
CA SER A 232 -4.91 -36.16 -8.95
C SER A 232 -3.84 -35.22 -8.40
N SER A 233 -3.84 -34.98 -7.09
CA SER A 233 -2.98 -34.00 -6.43
C SER A 233 -2.36 -34.51 -5.13
N PRO A 234 -1.66 -35.66 -5.13
CA PRO A 234 -1.23 -36.35 -3.91
C PRO A 234 -0.24 -35.54 -3.08
N LYS A 235 0.58 -34.66 -3.70
CA LYS A 235 1.60 -33.85 -3.02
C LYS A 235 1.08 -32.54 -2.44
N ASN A 236 -0.14 -32.15 -2.77
CA ASN A 236 -0.78 -30.91 -2.31
C ASN A 236 -2.27 -31.17 -2.03
N CYS A 237 -2.56 -32.28 -1.35
CA CYS A 237 -3.93 -32.67 -1.07
C CYS A 237 -4.45 -31.95 0.17
N THR A 238 -5.34 -30.98 -0.04
CA THR A 238 -6.13 -30.32 1.01
C THR A 238 -7.61 -30.47 0.68
N LEU A 239 -8.38 -31.11 1.57
CA LEU A 239 -9.78 -31.45 1.36
C LEU A 239 -10.71 -30.46 2.04
N LEU A 240 -11.66 -29.90 1.30
CA LEU A 240 -12.71 -29.01 1.80
C LEU A 240 -13.86 -29.86 2.34
N ILE A 241 -14.06 -29.89 3.67
CA ILE A 241 -14.88 -30.88 4.36
C ILE A 241 -16.27 -30.41 4.78
N ASP A 242 -16.64 -29.19 4.43
CA ASP A 242 -17.90 -28.55 4.84
C ASP A 242 -18.89 -28.34 3.68
N THR A 243 -18.81 -29.19 2.65
CA THR A 243 -19.77 -29.10 1.53
C THR A 243 -21.18 -29.48 1.95
N TYR A 244 -21.33 -30.49 2.80
CA TYR A 244 -22.61 -30.98 3.30
C TYR A 244 -22.68 -30.94 4.84
N ASP A 245 -21.87 -31.76 5.51
CA ASP A 245 -21.73 -31.79 6.96
C ASP A 245 -20.27 -31.98 7.35
N VAL A 246 -19.73 -31.10 8.21
CA VAL A 246 -18.31 -31.10 8.59
C VAL A 246 -17.91 -32.41 9.29
N ARG A 247 -18.81 -33.03 10.05
CA ARG A 247 -18.52 -34.27 10.79
C ARG A 247 -18.39 -35.44 9.84
N GLU A 248 -19.32 -35.54 8.90
CA GLU A 248 -19.28 -36.55 7.86
C GLU A 248 -18.07 -36.35 6.94
N GLY A 249 -17.83 -35.11 6.49
CA GLY A 249 -16.65 -34.75 5.70
C GLY A 249 -15.34 -35.05 6.42
N CYS A 250 -15.26 -34.88 7.75
CA CYS A 250 -14.12 -35.26 8.56
C CYS A 250 -13.87 -36.81 8.50
N GLU A 251 -14.91 -37.61 8.66
CA GLU A 251 -14.75 -39.09 8.57
C GLU A 251 -14.35 -39.55 7.17
N HIS A 252 -14.88 -38.89 6.11
CA HIS A 252 -14.45 -39.14 4.72
C HIS A 252 -12.97 -38.75 4.52
N ALA A 253 -12.54 -37.60 5.06
CA ALA A 253 -11.14 -37.15 4.97
C ALA A 253 -10.20 -38.10 5.74
N ILE A 254 -10.59 -38.60 6.92
CA ILE A 254 -9.85 -39.63 7.67
C ILE A 254 -9.68 -40.91 6.85
N THR A 255 -10.75 -41.37 6.20
CA THR A 255 -10.71 -42.55 5.32
C THR A 255 -9.71 -42.33 4.20
N VAL A 256 -9.77 -41.21 3.49
CA VAL A 256 -8.84 -40.88 2.41
C VAL A 256 -7.39 -40.73 2.91
N ALA A 257 -7.20 -40.10 4.08
CA ALA A 257 -5.86 -39.99 4.66
C ALA A 257 -5.19 -41.32 4.91
N LYS A 258 -5.94 -42.31 5.45
CA LYS A 258 -5.45 -43.69 5.64
C LYS A 258 -5.20 -44.42 4.32
N GLU A 259 -6.04 -44.22 3.31
CA GLU A 259 -5.83 -44.75 1.96
C GLU A 259 -4.55 -44.17 1.32
N MET A 260 -4.28 -42.86 1.51
CA MET A 260 -3.04 -42.22 1.06
C MET A 260 -1.81 -42.75 1.78
N GLU A 261 -1.87 -42.97 3.10
CA GLU A 261 -0.77 -43.57 3.87
C GLU A 261 -0.42 -44.99 3.36
N ALA A 262 -1.42 -45.77 3.02
CA ALA A 262 -1.21 -47.15 2.50
C ALA A 262 -0.41 -47.17 1.19
N VAL A 263 -0.37 -46.06 0.44
CA VAL A 263 0.43 -45.94 -0.79
C VAL A 263 1.66 -45.03 -0.63
N GLY A 264 2.00 -44.65 0.61
CA GLY A 264 3.17 -43.84 0.92
C GLY A 264 2.99 -42.34 0.70
N GLU A 265 1.76 -41.85 0.54
CA GLU A 265 1.41 -40.45 0.42
C GLU A 265 0.77 -39.96 1.72
N ARG A 266 0.60 -38.62 1.87
CA ARG A 266 -0.01 -38.07 3.06
C ARG A 266 -1.00 -36.94 2.71
N LEU A 267 -2.15 -36.94 3.39
CA LEU A 267 -3.06 -35.81 3.37
C LEU A 267 -2.39 -34.59 4.02
N SER A 268 -2.26 -33.51 3.29
CA SER A 268 -1.57 -32.29 3.79
C SER A 268 -2.42 -31.56 4.83
N ALA A 269 -3.68 -31.31 4.52
CA ALA A 269 -4.60 -30.59 5.39
C ALA A 269 -6.06 -30.85 5.03
N ILE A 270 -6.94 -30.40 5.92
CA ILE A 270 -8.35 -30.15 5.61
C ILE A 270 -8.66 -28.66 5.65
N ARG A 271 -9.73 -28.23 4.98
CA ARG A 271 -10.22 -26.86 5.02
C ARG A 271 -11.68 -26.80 5.50
N ILE A 272 -11.93 -25.81 6.38
CA ILE A 272 -13.27 -25.46 6.85
C ILE A 272 -13.55 -24.02 6.43
N ASP A 273 -14.64 -23.80 5.68
CA ASP A 273 -15.01 -22.51 5.08
C ASP A 273 -16.34 -21.94 5.66
N SER A 274 -16.96 -22.65 6.62
CA SER A 274 -18.27 -22.27 7.17
C SER A 274 -18.48 -22.75 8.60
N GLY A 275 -19.52 -22.19 9.26
CA GLY A 275 -19.90 -22.57 10.62
C GLY A 275 -19.04 -21.93 11.71
N ASP A 276 -19.10 -22.49 12.93
CA ASP A 276 -18.30 -22.04 14.07
C ASP A 276 -16.89 -22.65 13.96
N LEU A 277 -15.95 -21.89 13.38
CA LEU A 277 -14.60 -22.34 13.07
C LEU A 277 -13.83 -22.77 14.32
N ALA A 278 -14.03 -22.10 15.48
CA ALA A 278 -13.36 -22.49 16.73
C ALA A 278 -13.84 -23.85 17.23
N LYS A 279 -15.13 -24.08 17.21
CA LYS A 279 -15.74 -25.35 17.67
C LYS A 279 -15.42 -26.49 16.70
N LEU A 280 -15.54 -26.23 15.40
CA LEU A 280 -15.34 -27.23 14.36
C LEU A 280 -13.86 -27.64 14.25
N SER A 281 -12.92 -26.72 14.33
CA SER A 281 -11.48 -27.06 14.31
C SER A 281 -11.07 -27.92 15.50
N LYS A 282 -11.60 -27.65 16.70
CA LYS A 282 -11.38 -28.50 17.89
C LYS A 282 -11.93 -29.91 17.74
N TYR A 283 -13.15 -30.01 17.17
CA TYR A 283 -13.76 -31.30 16.88
C TYR A 283 -12.93 -32.10 15.89
N VAL A 284 -12.57 -31.48 14.77
CA VAL A 284 -11.78 -32.11 13.69
C VAL A 284 -10.39 -32.56 14.21
N ARG A 285 -9.70 -31.69 14.97
CA ARG A 285 -8.41 -32.05 15.56
C ARG A 285 -8.51 -33.27 16.46
N GLY A 286 -9.51 -33.30 17.35
CA GLY A 286 -9.74 -34.47 18.22
C GLY A 286 -10.02 -35.76 17.46
N ARG A 287 -10.74 -35.70 16.33
CA ARG A 287 -10.99 -36.86 15.48
C ARG A 287 -9.72 -37.35 14.79
N PHE A 288 -8.96 -36.44 14.16
CA PHE A 288 -7.68 -36.85 13.50
C PHE A 288 -6.67 -37.38 14.49
N ASP A 289 -6.55 -36.84 15.69
CA ASP A 289 -5.64 -37.33 16.75
C ASP A 289 -6.03 -38.71 17.22
N ALA A 290 -7.34 -38.97 17.42
CA ALA A 290 -7.84 -40.28 17.83
C ALA A 290 -7.59 -41.37 16.78
N GLU A 291 -7.51 -40.97 15.52
CA GLU A 291 -7.25 -41.88 14.39
C GLU A 291 -5.76 -42.01 14.04
N GLY A 292 -4.86 -41.40 14.80
CA GLY A 292 -3.41 -41.45 14.61
C GLY A 292 -2.89 -40.58 13.48
N LEU A 293 -3.62 -39.51 13.10
CA LEU A 293 -3.31 -38.57 12.01
C LEU A 293 -2.98 -37.17 12.52
N PRO A 294 -2.13 -36.98 13.55
CA PRO A 294 -1.87 -35.68 14.15
C PRO A 294 -1.15 -34.69 13.20
N TYR A 295 -0.58 -35.18 12.11
CA TYR A 295 0.17 -34.40 11.13
C TYR A 295 -0.74 -33.68 10.12
N VAL A 296 -2.02 -34.03 10.01
CA VAL A 296 -2.95 -33.38 9.08
C VAL A 296 -3.26 -31.98 9.56
N GLY A 297 -2.92 -30.98 8.75
CA GLY A 297 -3.15 -29.59 9.08
C GLY A 297 -4.63 -29.19 9.00
N ILE A 298 -5.00 -28.15 9.74
CA ILE A 298 -6.33 -27.54 9.69
C ILE A 298 -6.20 -26.13 9.12
N SER A 299 -6.74 -25.90 7.94
CA SER A 299 -6.85 -24.61 7.28
C SER A 299 -8.27 -24.07 7.45
N VAL A 300 -8.42 -22.77 7.72
CA VAL A 300 -9.73 -22.13 7.78
C VAL A 300 -9.81 -20.93 6.84
N SER A 301 -10.98 -20.70 6.31
CA SER A 301 -11.33 -19.55 5.49
C SER A 301 -12.74 -19.08 5.82
N ASN A 302 -13.31 -18.10 5.13
CA ASN A 302 -14.61 -17.47 5.37
C ASN A 302 -14.53 -16.14 6.13
N ASP A 303 -14.68 -15.04 5.39
CA ASP A 303 -14.80 -13.64 5.87
C ASP A 303 -13.86 -13.27 7.05
N LEU A 304 -12.67 -13.83 7.02
CA LEU A 304 -11.65 -13.61 8.05
C LEU A 304 -11.05 -12.20 7.94
N ASP A 305 -10.76 -11.64 9.11
CA ASP A 305 -9.99 -10.43 9.32
C ASP A 305 -9.11 -10.59 10.57
N GLU A 306 -8.31 -9.57 10.90
CA GLU A 306 -7.44 -9.56 12.07
C GLU A 306 -8.17 -9.83 13.39
N TYR A 307 -9.39 -9.32 13.54
CA TYR A 307 -10.17 -9.48 14.76
C TYR A 307 -10.74 -10.89 14.90
N THR A 308 -11.26 -11.43 13.81
CA THR A 308 -11.78 -12.79 13.76
C THR A 308 -10.68 -13.82 14.00
N ILE A 309 -9.52 -13.63 13.35
CA ILE A 309 -8.35 -14.53 13.52
C ILE A 309 -7.89 -14.50 14.98
N GLN A 310 -7.70 -13.31 15.57
CA GLN A 310 -7.32 -13.19 16.96
C GLN A 310 -8.32 -13.91 17.88
N SER A 311 -9.62 -13.67 17.68
CA SER A 311 -10.67 -14.32 18.47
C SER A 311 -10.65 -15.84 18.37
N LEU A 312 -10.37 -16.40 17.19
CA LEU A 312 -10.25 -17.85 17.00
C LEU A 312 -9.06 -18.42 17.81
N LEU A 313 -7.92 -17.74 17.76
CA LEU A 313 -6.72 -18.15 18.49
C LEU A 313 -6.88 -17.99 20.00
N ASP A 314 -7.47 -16.91 20.48
CA ASP A 314 -7.79 -16.67 21.90
C ASP A 314 -8.71 -17.76 22.47
N GLN A 315 -9.60 -18.31 21.64
CA GLN A 315 -10.43 -19.45 22.01
C GLN A 315 -9.67 -20.80 21.98
N GLY A 316 -8.39 -20.80 21.63
CA GLY A 316 -7.58 -22.01 21.52
C GLY A 316 -7.99 -22.91 20.33
N ALA A 317 -8.41 -22.32 19.21
CA ALA A 317 -8.70 -23.06 18.00
C ALA A 317 -7.39 -23.64 17.39
N PRO A 318 -7.30 -24.94 17.17
CA PRO A 318 -6.10 -25.61 16.62
C PRO A 318 -6.04 -25.42 15.09
N ILE A 319 -5.79 -24.19 14.67
CA ILE A 319 -5.72 -23.82 13.26
C ILE A 319 -4.25 -23.67 12.87
N ASP A 320 -3.86 -24.26 11.74
CA ASP A 320 -2.49 -24.24 11.23
C ASP A 320 -2.27 -23.19 10.14
N SER A 321 -3.32 -22.78 9.42
CA SER A 321 -3.22 -21.77 8.37
C SER A 321 -4.56 -21.07 8.10
N PHE A 322 -4.48 -19.86 7.53
CA PHE A 322 -5.63 -19.02 7.21
C PHE A 322 -5.69 -18.69 5.73
N GLY A 323 -6.87 -18.84 5.11
CA GLY A 323 -7.17 -18.33 3.77
C GLY A 323 -8.01 -17.05 3.90
N VAL A 324 -7.45 -15.89 3.58
CA VAL A 324 -8.13 -14.59 3.76
C VAL A 324 -8.43 -14.00 2.40
N GLY A 325 -9.70 -13.65 2.16
CA GLY A 325 -10.17 -13.18 0.86
C GLY A 325 -10.71 -11.77 0.89
N THR A 326 -12.04 -11.63 0.98
CA THR A 326 -12.80 -10.41 0.74
C THR A 326 -12.31 -9.23 1.57
N LYS A 327 -12.23 -9.39 2.90
CA LYS A 327 -11.92 -8.27 3.80
C LYS A 327 -10.48 -7.74 3.63
N LEU A 328 -9.56 -8.59 3.22
CA LEU A 328 -8.19 -8.20 2.88
C LEU A 328 -8.15 -7.49 1.53
N ALA A 329 -8.64 -8.15 0.47
CA ALA A 329 -8.53 -7.66 -0.91
C ALA A 329 -9.29 -6.36 -1.16
N THR A 330 -10.38 -6.11 -0.44
CA THR A 330 -11.20 -4.90 -0.58
C THR A 330 -10.89 -3.84 0.47
N CYS A 331 -10.00 -4.12 1.42
CA CYS A 331 -9.77 -3.27 2.58
C CYS A 331 -11.10 -2.86 3.24
N TYR A 332 -11.96 -3.84 3.50
CA TYR A 332 -13.40 -3.71 3.73
C TYR A 332 -13.78 -2.59 4.71
N ASP A 333 -13.02 -2.42 5.78
CA ASP A 333 -13.33 -1.46 6.85
C ASP A 333 -12.95 -0.02 6.47
N GLN A 334 -12.03 0.14 5.51
CA GLN A 334 -11.59 1.44 5.01
C GLN A 334 -11.12 1.32 3.56
N PRO A 335 -11.93 1.74 2.57
CA PRO A 335 -11.64 1.48 1.15
C PRO A 335 -10.58 2.40 0.53
N ALA A 336 -10.10 3.43 1.25
CA ALA A 336 -9.11 4.38 0.75
C ALA A 336 -8.14 4.83 1.84
N LEU A 337 -6.86 4.99 1.49
CA LEU A 337 -5.82 5.49 2.41
C LEU A 337 -6.03 6.96 2.79
N GLY A 338 -6.71 7.75 1.96
CA GLY A 338 -6.83 9.19 2.15
C GLY A 338 -5.53 9.93 1.83
N GLY A 339 -4.78 9.40 0.87
CA GLY A 339 -3.57 10.01 0.34
C GLY A 339 -3.83 11.36 -0.33
N VAL A 340 -2.85 12.24 -0.29
CA VAL A 340 -2.87 13.56 -0.93
C VAL A 340 -1.52 13.87 -1.53
N TYR A 341 -1.52 14.66 -2.61
CA TYR A 341 -0.33 15.14 -3.30
C TYR A 341 -0.36 16.67 -3.31
N LYS A 342 0.67 17.31 -2.76
CA LYS A 342 0.60 18.77 -2.52
C LYS A 342 1.91 19.46 -2.83
N LEU A 343 1.82 20.59 -3.54
CA LEU A 343 2.94 21.50 -3.75
C LEU A 343 3.44 22.02 -2.39
N SER A 344 4.73 21.85 -2.10
CA SER A 344 5.39 22.23 -0.86
C SER A 344 6.46 23.31 -1.06
N ALA A 345 7.07 23.38 -2.26
CA ALA A 345 8.00 24.43 -2.64
C ALA A 345 7.97 24.66 -4.17
N ARG A 346 8.41 25.85 -4.60
CA ARG A 346 8.57 26.22 -6.01
C ARG A 346 9.79 27.10 -6.22
N ARG A 347 10.33 27.10 -7.44
CA ARG A 347 11.38 28.04 -7.89
C ARG A 347 11.21 28.36 -9.37
N ALA A 348 11.70 29.50 -9.82
CA ALA A 348 11.55 29.92 -11.21
C ALA A 348 12.40 29.09 -12.18
N SER A 349 13.61 28.68 -11.76
CA SER A 349 14.52 27.79 -12.51
C SER A 349 15.33 26.93 -11.54
N GLU A 350 16.09 25.95 -12.08
CA GLU A 350 16.98 25.11 -11.27
C GLU A 350 18.10 25.92 -10.55
N ALA A 351 18.46 27.07 -11.08
CA ALA A 351 19.49 27.93 -10.50
C ALA A 351 18.95 28.79 -9.33
N ASP A 352 17.64 28.91 -9.19
CA ASP A 352 17.02 29.75 -8.18
C ASP A 352 16.81 28.98 -6.85
N PRO A 353 16.82 29.67 -5.71
CA PRO A 353 16.50 29.05 -4.43
C PRO A 353 15.03 28.63 -4.37
N TRP A 354 14.76 27.57 -3.64
CA TRP A 354 13.40 27.12 -3.39
C TRP A 354 12.63 28.10 -2.52
N THR A 355 11.40 28.39 -2.90
CA THR A 355 10.45 29.19 -2.14
C THR A 355 9.42 28.23 -1.53
N PRO A 356 9.42 28.05 -0.20
CA PRO A 356 8.46 27.18 0.46
C PRO A 356 7.04 27.76 0.36
N VAL A 357 6.04 26.88 0.17
CA VAL A 357 4.63 27.26 0.06
C VAL A 357 3.78 26.41 0.99
N VAL A 358 2.68 27.01 1.48
CA VAL A 358 1.73 26.35 2.38
C VAL A 358 0.30 26.55 1.90
N LYS A 359 -0.48 25.46 1.88
CA LYS A 359 -1.93 25.56 1.71
C LYS A 359 -2.57 25.86 3.07
N LEU A 360 -3.30 26.96 3.17
CA LEU A 360 -4.18 27.22 4.29
C LEU A 360 -5.44 26.36 4.20
N SER A 361 -6.02 26.08 5.35
CA SER A 361 -7.33 25.47 5.49
C SER A 361 -8.00 26.02 6.74
N GLU A 362 -9.32 26.16 6.72
CA GLU A 362 -10.12 26.45 7.91
C GLU A 362 -9.92 25.39 9.00
N GLN A 363 -9.61 24.16 8.59
CA GLN A 363 -9.27 23.06 9.47
C GLN A 363 -7.75 22.99 9.68
N PRO A 364 -7.22 23.35 10.87
CA PRO A 364 -5.78 23.43 11.12
C PRO A 364 -5.01 22.14 10.77
N TYR A 365 -5.62 20.99 10.99
CA TYR A 365 -5.03 19.68 10.67
C TYR A 365 -4.86 19.43 9.15
N LYS A 366 -5.49 20.24 8.28
CA LYS A 366 -5.31 20.17 6.81
C LYS A 366 -4.22 21.09 6.26
N ARG A 367 -3.56 21.88 7.11
CA ARG A 367 -2.43 22.72 6.69
C ARG A 367 -1.28 21.83 6.24
N THR A 368 -0.62 22.21 5.14
CA THR A 368 0.50 21.45 4.61
C THR A 368 1.82 21.83 5.29
N ILE A 369 2.82 20.98 5.17
CA ILE A 369 4.19 21.25 5.57
C ILE A 369 4.90 21.82 4.34
N PRO A 370 5.60 22.97 4.44
CA PRO A 370 6.32 23.57 3.31
C PRO A 370 7.71 22.99 3.12
N GLY A 371 8.39 23.39 2.04
CA GLY A 371 9.81 23.12 1.79
C GLY A 371 10.08 21.88 0.96
N VAL A 372 11.35 21.62 0.69
CA VAL A 372 11.86 20.42 0.02
C VAL A 372 12.04 19.32 1.06
N GLN A 373 10.94 18.64 1.35
CA GLN A 373 10.81 17.77 2.51
C GLN A 373 11.64 16.49 2.38
N ARG A 374 12.27 16.09 3.49
CA ARG A 374 12.86 14.78 3.76
C ARG A 374 12.44 14.27 5.12
N VAL A 375 12.69 12.99 5.42
CA VAL A 375 12.36 12.36 6.70
C VAL A 375 13.56 11.59 7.23
N ARG A 376 13.87 11.84 8.50
CA ARG A 376 14.78 11.02 9.31
C ARG A 376 13.99 10.22 10.32
N ARG A 377 14.18 8.91 10.32
CA ARG A 377 13.72 8.04 11.39
C ARG A 377 14.82 7.88 12.41
N TYR A 378 14.49 8.16 13.67
CA TYR A 378 15.40 8.02 14.81
C TYR A 378 15.13 6.72 15.54
N TYR A 379 16.22 6.12 16.03
CA TYR A 379 16.21 4.81 16.67
C TYR A 379 16.75 4.88 18.10
N ASP A 380 16.24 4.03 18.98
CA ASP A 380 16.81 3.79 20.29
C ASP A 380 18.06 2.91 20.20
N GLY A 381 18.73 2.71 21.35
CA GLY A 381 19.93 1.87 21.43
C GLY A 381 19.70 0.38 21.16
N PHE A 382 18.46 -0.06 20.95
CA PHE A 382 18.06 -1.43 20.64
C PHE A 382 17.59 -1.58 19.18
N GLY A 383 17.63 -0.51 18.39
CA GLY A 383 17.21 -0.49 17.00
C GLY A 383 15.70 -0.31 16.79
N GLY A 384 14.94 -0.03 17.85
CA GLY A 384 13.51 0.30 17.78
C GLY A 384 13.29 1.73 17.28
N PRO A 385 12.34 1.97 16.34
CA PRO A 385 12.01 3.32 15.88
C PRO A 385 11.29 4.11 16.98
N VAL A 386 11.77 5.34 17.25
CA VAL A 386 11.30 6.21 18.34
C VAL A 386 10.42 7.34 17.79
N CYS A 387 10.90 8.04 16.76
CA CYS A 387 10.19 9.17 16.15
C CYS A 387 10.73 9.44 14.74
N ASP A 388 9.91 10.16 13.94
CA ASP A 388 10.30 10.61 12.61
C ASP A 388 10.29 12.12 12.53
N MET A 389 11.36 12.71 11.97
CA MET A 389 11.52 14.14 11.80
C MET A 389 11.49 14.53 10.33
N ILE A 390 10.50 15.35 9.98
CA ILE A 390 10.40 16.01 8.68
C ILE A 390 11.27 17.26 8.71
N TYR A 391 12.13 17.42 7.72
CA TYR A 391 12.97 18.63 7.59
C TYR A 391 13.01 19.12 6.14
N ASP A 392 13.39 20.37 5.95
CA ASP A 392 13.63 20.96 4.64
C ASP A 392 15.10 20.79 4.25
N GLU A 393 15.35 20.05 3.17
CA GLU A 393 16.70 19.74 2.68
C GLU A 393 17.49 21.00 2.34
N ASP A 394 16.83 21.99 1.72
CA ASP A 394 17.45 23.25 1.30
C ASP A 394 17.81 24.13 2.51
N HIS A 395 16.98 24.11 3.54
CA HIS A 395 17.19 24.86 4.76
C HIS A 395 18.28 24.27 5.66
N LEU A 396 18.38 22.93 5.76
CA LEU A 396 19.42 22.27 6.54
C LEU A 396 20.81 22.27 5.87
N ALA A 397 20.86 22.38 4.54
CA ALA A 397 22.13 22.41 3.80
C ALA A 397 22.97 23.68 4.10
N GLY A 398 22.38 24.72 4.67
CA GLY A 398 22.98 26.07 4.78
C GLY A 398 23.68 26.43 6.09
N GLU A 399 23.45 25.76 7.24
CA GLU A 399 23.99 26.22 8.53
C GLU A 399 24.16 25.16 9.62
N GLY A 400 25.30 25.17 10.23
CA GLY A 400 25.86 24.72 11.49
C GLY A 400 25.20 23.59 12.33
N ALA A 401 26.04 22.93 13.15
CA ALA A 401 25.79 21.73 13.96
C ALA A 401 24.62 21.77 14.96
N ALA A 402 23.88 22.86 15.09
CA ALA A 402 22.73 22.97 15.99
C ALA A 402 21.37 22.62 15.34
N ARG A 403 21.28 22.58 14.01
CA ARG A 403 20.05 22.25 13.30
C ARG A 403 19.86 20.74 13.16
N GLY A 404 18.60 20.31 13.12
CA GLY A 404 18.24 18.90 13.04
C GLY A 404 18.29 18.15 14.37
N LYS A 405 18.41 18.85 15.49
CA LYS A 405 18.49 18.27 16.83
C LYS A 405 17.19 18.30 17.62
N THR A 406 16.26 19.18 17.21
CA THR A 406 15.01 19.38 17.93
C THR A 406 13.82 19.11 17.01
N LEU A 407 12.98 18.21 17.41
CA LEU A 407 11.71 17.83 16.77
C LEU A 407 10.55 18.51 17.48
N VAL A 408 9.65 19.15 16.72
CA VAL A 408 8.37 19.69 17.20
C VAL A 408 7.26 18.83 16.57
N ALA A 409 6.46 18.16 17.41
CA ALA A 409 5.43 17.24 16.90
C ALA A 409 4.41 17.96 16.00
N VAL A 410 4.02 17.31 14.90
CA VAL A 410 3.11 17.92 13.90
C VAL A 410 1.72 18.17 14.48
N ASN A 411 1.26 17.28 15.36
CA ASN A 411 -0.09 17.31 15.93
C ASN A 411 -0.17 18.03 17.28
N ASP A 412 0.97 18.27 17.93
CA ASP A 412 1.03 18.95 19.22
C ASP A 412 2.33 19.77 19.32
N ALA A 413 2.24 21.07 19.06
CA ALA A 413 3.37 21.98 19.10
C ALA A 413 4.02 22.13 20.50
N ALA A 414 3.36 21.68 21.57
CA ALA A 414 3.92 21.65 22.91
C ALA A 414 4.85 20.44 23.14
N LEU A 415 4.71 19.40 22.33
CA LEU A 415 5.58 18.24 22.36
C LEU A 415 6.85 18.51 21.55
N VAL A 416 7.93 18.81 22.28
CA VAL A 416 9.26 19.07 21.72
C VAL A 416 10.23 18.03 22.22
N THR A 417 10.96 17.41 21.31
CA THR A 417 11.89 16.30 21.61
C THR A 417 13.31 16.65 21.13
N ASP A 418 14.30 16.46 21.98
CA ASP A 418 15.72 16.49 21.59
C ASP A 418 16.11 15.12 21.04
N VAL A 419 16.58 15.09 19.80
CA VAL A 419 16.99 13.88 19.08
C VAL A 419 18.49 13.85 18.80
N SER A 420 19.28 14.74 19.44
CA SER A 420 20.70 14.94 19.17
C SER A 420 21.59 13.73 19.45
N GLU A 421 21.18 12.88 20.38
CA GLU A 421 21.92 11.69 20.82
C GLU A 421 21.40 10.39 20.16
N LEU A 422 20.36 10.48 19.30
CA LEU A 422 19.77 9.31 18.65
C LEU A 422 20.39 9.07 17.29
N GLU A 423 20.61 7.81 16.96
CA GLU A 423 20.97 7.40 15.61
C GLU A 423 19.77 7.56 14.66
N TYR A 424 20.03 7.88 13.40
CA TYR A 424 18.97 8.04 12.43
C TYR A 424 19.29 7.44 11.07
N ARG A 425 18.24 7.20 10.28
CA ARG A 425 18.31 6.84 8.87
C ARG A 425 17.42 7.77 8.05
N GLU A 426 17.92 8.17 6.87
CA GLU A 426 17.07 8.85 5.87
C GLU A 426 16.08 7.84 5.28
N LEU A 427 14.80 8.21 5.20
CA LEU A 427 13.77 7.33 4.68
C LEU A 427 13.58 7.47 3.17
N LEU A 428 13.64 8.68 2.63
CA LEU A 428 13.46 8.91 1.19
C LEU A 428 14.72 8.55 0.43
N VAL A 429 14.62 7.60 -0.49
CA VAL A 429 15.71 7.21 -1.40
C VAL A 429 15.35 7.59 -2.85
N PRO A 430 16.37 7.92 -3.69
CA PRO A 430 16.13 8.23 -5.10
C PRO A 430 15.69 7.00 -5.86
N ILE A 431 14.59 7.09 -6.60
CA ILE A 431 14.07 6.02 -7.48
C ILE A 431 13.98 6.46 -8.95
N VAL A 432 13.81 7.76 -9.21
CA VAL A 432 13.80 8.35 -10.56
C VAL A 432 14.67 9.61 -10.56
N ARG A 433 15.49 9.80 -11.60
CA ARG A 433 16.23 11.03 -11.90
C ARG A 433 16.08 11.35 -13.38
N ASP A 434 15.72 12.60 -13.67
CA ASP A 434 15.49 13.10 -15.02
C ASP A 434 14.64 12.14 -15.86
N GLY A 435 13.49 11.72 -15.30
CA GLY A 435 12.54 10.85 -15.96
C GLY A 435 12.94 9.37 -16.10
N SER A 436 14.10 8.97 -15.60
CA SER A 436 14.61 7.60 -15.74
C SER A 436 14.85 6.93 -14.38
N ALA A 437 14.66 5.62 -14.31
CA ALA A 437 14.99 4.83 -13.12
C ALA A 437 16.49 4.92 -12.79
N VAL A 438 16.83 5.17 -11.52
CA VAL A 438 18.26 5.32 -11.10
C VAL A 438 18.90 4.04 -10.59
N ALA A 439 18.11 3.01 -10.33
CA ALA A 439 18.58 1.71 -9.84
C ALA A 439 17.73 0.58 -10.44
N PRO A 440 18.25 -0.65 -10.49
CA PRO A 440 17.42 -1.80 -10.77
C PRO A 440 16.23 -1.85 -9.79
N ARG A 441 15.08 -2.28 -10.30
CA ARG A 441 13.90 -2.46 -9.46
C ARG A 441 14.22 -3.41 -8.32
N GLU A 442 13.91 -2.99 -7.10
CA GLU A 442 14.06 -3.82 -5.91
C GLU A 442 13.17 -5.08 -6.03
N SER A 443 13.67 -6.21 -5.53
CA SER A 443 12.87 -7.43 -5.57
C SER A 443 11.72 -7.35 -4.55
N ILE A 444 10.61 -8.01 -4.86
CA ILE A 444 9.47 -8.12 -3.93
C ILE A 444 9.87 -8.85 -2.63
N GLN A 445 10.91 -9.70 -2.69
CA GLN A 445 11.44 -10.41 -1.53
C GLN A 445 12.19 -9.46 -0.59
N ASP A 446 12.99 -8.53 -1.11
CA ASP A 446 13.69 -7.52 -0.29
C ASP A 446 12.68 -6.61 0.43
N ALA A 447 11.61 -6.20 -0.28
CA ALA A 447 10.52 -5.42 0.31
C ALA A 447 9.81 -6.20 1.44
N ARG A 448 9.56 -7.49 1.23
CA ARG A 448 8.97 -8.38 2.24
C ARG A 448 9.86 -8.54 3.49
N GLU A 449 11.15 -8.75 3.31
CA GLU A 449 12.11 -8.87 4.39
C GLU A 449 12.22 -7.58 5.20
N ARG A 450 12.20 -6.43 4.52
CA ARG A 450 12.15 -5.11 5.16
C ARG A 450 10.89 -4.95 6.00
N CYS A 451 9.72 -5.34 5.46
CA CYS A 451 8.46 -5.27 6.20
C CYS A 451 8.48 -6.14 7.46
N ALA A 452 8.98 -7.36 7.34
CA ALA A 452 9.12 -8.25 8.48
C ALA A 452 10.05 -7.67 9.54
N TRP A 453 11.21 -7.15 9.12
CA TRP A 453 12.16 -6.49 10.03
C TRP A 453 11.56 -5.26 10.73
N ALA A 454 10.90 -4.39 9.96
CA ALA A 454 10.32 -3.15 10.48
C ALA A 454 9.20 -3.44 11.50
N LEU A 455 8.35 -4.43 11.23
CA LEU A 455 7.30 -4.86 12.16
C LEU A 455 7.87 -5.56 13.41
N ASP A 456 8.94 -6.33 13.26
CA ASP A 456 9.58 -7.00 14.41
C ASP A 456 10.17 -5.98 15.39
N HIS A 457 10.84 -4.94 14.89
CA HIS A 457 11.48 -3.89 15.70
C HIS A 457 10.52 -2.79 16.17
N LEU A 458 9.29 -2.72 15.65
CA LEU A 458 8.28 -1.80 16.15
C LEU A 458 7.77 -2.28 17.52
N ASP A 459 7.70 -1.38 18.51
CA ASP A 459 7.18 -1.70 19.83
C ASP A 459 5.74 -2.25 19.79
N ALA A 460 5.44 -3.21 20.65
CA ALA A 460 4.14 -3.87 20.72
C ALA A 460 2.97 -2.90 20.96
N ALA A 461 3.22 -1.77 21.62
CA ALA A 461 2.20 -0.76 21.90
C ALA A 461 1.65 -0.12 20.62
N PHE A 462 2.46 -0.03 19.55
CA PHE A 462 2.02 0.48 18.24
C PHE A 462 1.32 -0.59 17.39
N LYS A 463 1.50 -1.87 17.70
CA LYS A 463 0.93 -3.02 16.95
C LYS A 463 -0.47 -3.42 17.41
N ARG A 464 -0.99 -2.82 18.49
CA ARG A 464 -2.35 -3.12 18.98
C ARG A 464 -3.42 -2.81 17.94
N PHE A 465 -4.41 -3.69 17.81
CA PHE A 465 -5.54 -3.49 16.92
C PHE A 465 -6.55 -2.46 17.44
N LEU A 466 -6.60 -2.32 18.78
CA LEU A 466 -7.47 -1.37 19.45
C LEU A 466 -6.60 -0.42 20.29
N TYR A 467 -6.84 0.87 20.13
CA TYR A 467 -6.14 1.94 20.85
C TYR A 467 -4.61 1.79 20.82
N PRO A 468 -3.98 1.69 19.65
CA PRO A 468 -2.52 1.67 19.59
C PRO A 468 -1.95 2.98 20.11
N GLN A 469 -0.72 2.95 20.59
CA GLN A 469 0.02 4.15 20.92
C GLN A 469 0.26 4.96 19.65
N THR A 470 0.18 6.29 19.74
CA THR A 470 0.49 7.21 18.63
C THR A 470 2.01 7.34 18.48
N TYR A 471 2.51 7.11 17.27
CA TYR A 471 3.91 7.34 16.94
C TYR A 471 4.18 8.83 16.74
N VAL A 472 5.34 9.29 17.15
CA VAL A 472 5.69 10.72 17.09
C VAL A 472 6.27 11.06 15.74
N VAL A 473 5.52 11.83 14.95
CA VAL A 473 6.02 12.49 13.75
C VAL A 473 6.11 13.99 14.03
N GLY A 474 7.26 14.58 13.77
CA GLY A 474 7.47 16.01 14.02
C GLY A 474 8.20 16.69 12.86
N MET A 475 8.27 18.02 12.96
CA MET A 475 9.09 18.84 12.07
C MET A 475 10.37 19.25 12.80
N GLU A 476 11.44 19.40 12.04
CA GLU A 476 12.61 20.14 12.51
C GLU A 476 12.17 21.55 12.97
N GLN A 477 12.75 22.05 14.04
CA GLN A 477 12.32 23.28 14.69
C GLN A 477 12.29 24.50 13.75
N GLY A 478 13.30 24.65 12.89
CA GLY A 478 13.35 25.74 11.90
C GLY A 478 12.25 25.61 10.85
N LEU A 479 11.97 24.40 10.37
CA LEU A 479 10.87 24.15 9.45
C LEU A 479 9.51 24.47 10.10
N ALA A 480 9.33 24.13 11.37
CA ALA A 480 8.12 24.48 12.11
C ALA A 480 7.93 26.01 12.19
N GLN A 481 9.00 26.77 12.43
CA GLN A 481 8.99 28.24 12.44
C GLN A 481 8.62 28.80 11.06
N VAL A 482 9.25 28.32 9.99
CA VAL A 482 8.95 28.72 8.60
C VAL A 482 7.46 28.47 8.28
N ARG A 483 6.95 27.28 8.62
CA ARG A 483 5.52 26.98 8.43
C ARG A 483 4.62 27.97 9.15
N ASP A 484 4.89 28.28 10.42
CA ASP A 484 4.06 29.15 11.24
C ASP A 484 4.11 30.61 10.75
N GLU A 485 5.25 31.06 10.23
CA GLU A 485 5.39 32.37 9.60
C GLU A 485 4.59 32.46 8.30
N LEU A 486 4.66 31.45 7.43
CA LEU A 486 3.88 31.38 6.19
C LEU A 486 2.37 31.36 6.48
N VAL A 487 1.95 30.59 7.49
CA VAL A 487 0.54 30.56 7.92
C VAL A 487 0.09 31.94 8.39
N ARG A 488 0.85 32.61 9.28
CA ARG A 488 0.53 33.95 9.77
C ARG A 488 0.45 34.97 8.64
N LYS A 489 1.42 34.98 7.74
CA LYS A 489 1.46 35.89 6.58
C LYS A 489 0.23 35.72 5.68
N ASN A 490 -0.10 34.47 5.34
CA ASN A 490 -1.21 34.20 4.44
C ASN A 490 -2.58 34.43 5.11
N MET A 491 -2.71 34.18 6.41
CA MET A 491 -3.93 34.54 7.17
C MET A 491 -4.13 36.05 7.24
N ALA A 492 -3.06 36.83 7.49
CA ALA A 492 -3.13 38.30 7.49
C ALA A 492 -3.55 38.84 6.12
N ALA A 493 -3.03 38.27 5.03
CA ALA A 493 -3.44 38.67 3.67
C ALA A 493 -4.92 38.30 3.39
N ALA A 494 -5.41 37.14 3.84
CA ALA A 494 -6.81 36.75 3.70
C ALA A 494 -7.77 37.65 4.49
N SER A 495 -7.42 38.05 5.73
CA SER A 495 -8.23 38.92 6.57
C SER A 495 -8.28 40.39 6.09
N ALA A 496 -7.39 40.79 5.19
CA ALA A 496 -7.41 42.13 4.57
C ALA A 496 -8.50 42.26 3.47
N PHE A 497 -9.16 41.17 3.07
CA PHE A 497 -10.28 41.22 2.12
C PHE A 497 -11.61 41.48 2.84
N PRO A 498 -12.44 42.46 2.36
CA PRO A 498 -13.65 42.94 3.05
C PRO A 498 -14.78 41.92 3.25
N TRP A 499 -14.65 40.71 2.73
CA TRP A 499 -15.67 39.65 2.71
C TRP A 499 -15.32 38.43 3.59
N ALA A 500 -14.34 38.56 4.47
CA ALA A 500 -13.86 37.45 5.34
C ALA A 500 -14.65 37.37 6.68
N HIS A 501 -15.98 37.61 6.66
CA HIS A 501 -16.87 37.37 7.81
C HIS A 501 -18.12 36.64 7.42
#